data_889f1eb2210653c9fd72fdb0d373e913
#
_entry.id   889f1eb2210653c9fd72fdb0d373e913
#
_cell.length_a   1.000
_cell.length_b   1.000
_cell.length_c   1.000
_cell.angle_alpha   90.00
_cell.angle_beta   90.00
_cell.angle_gamma   90.00
#
_symmetry.space_group_name_H-M   'P 1'
#
loop_
_entity.id
_entity.type
_entity.pdbx_description
1 polymer ?
#
loop_
_entity_poly.entity_id
_entity_poly.type
_entity_poly.pdbx_seq_one_letter_code
_entity_poly.pdbx_strand_id
1 'polypeptide(L)'
;FAGGGISAGLRDLGRLGLLMLNGGEIFGQRLFPAEVVENIRAGGDPAKFAGFPTIPNGSYTSQWWVFHNEAGAFAARGVHGQTIYVDPAAEMVLVRFASFPRAQNGFIDPTSLPAYQAVADYLVAR
;
A
#
# COMPACT_ATOMS: atom_id res chain seq x y z
N PHE A 1 -19.09 -3.01 -5.69
CA PHE A 1 -18.88 -3.02 -4.24
C PHE A 1 -17.61 -2.26 -3.88
N ALA A 2 -17.77 -1.12 -3.23
CA ALA A 2 -16.65 -0.17 -3.00
C ALA A 2 -15.53 -0.71 -2.08
N GLY A 3 -15.82 -1.68 -1.23
CA GLY A 3 -14.85 -2.26 -0.30
C GLY A 3 -14.00 -3.39 -0.86
N GLY A 4 -14.20 -3.78 -2.11
CA GLY A 4 -13.46 -4.88 -2.72
C GLY A 4 -14.08 -5.38 -4.01
N GLY A 5 -13.53 -6.45 -4.58
CA GLY A 5 -14.07 -7.09 -5.78
C GLY A 5 -13.76 -6.35 -7.08
N ILE A 6 -12.75 -5.49 -7.12
CA ILE A 6 -12.28 -4.88 -8.36
C ILE A 6 -11.65 -5.97 -9.24
N SER A 7 -12.13 -6.05 -10.47
CA SER A 7 -11.51 -6.87 -11.52
C SER A 7 -10.68 -5.95 -12.43
N ALA A 8 -9.38 -6.05 -12.34
CA ALA A 8 -8.45 -5.19 -13.08
C ALA A 8 -7.17 -5.95 -13.44
N GLY A 9 -6.47 -5.48 -14.47
CA GLY A 9 -5.16 -6.01 -14.83
C GLY A 9 -4.07 -5.55 -13.86
N LEU A 10 -2.97 -6.30 -13.76
CA LEU A 10 -1.84 -5.97 -12.89
C LEU A 10 -1.27 -4.57 -13.20
N ARG A 11 -1.16 -4.23 -14.50
CA ARG A 11 -0.68 -2.91 -14.94
C ARG A 11 -1.63 -1.77 -14.57
N ASP A 12 -2.94 -2.03 -14.54
CA ASP A 12 -3.92 -0.99 -14.19
C ASP A 12 -3.86 -0.70 -12.69
N LEU A 13 -3.66 -1.71 -11.86
CA LEU A 13 -3.40 -1.52 -10.43
C LEU A 13 -2.05 -0.84 -10.20
N GLY A 14 -1.05 -1.09 -11.04
CA GLY A 14 0.21 -0.35 -11.02
C GLY A 14 0.02 1.15 -11.32
N ARG A 15 -0.82 1.49 -12.31
CA ARG A 15 -1.18 2.88 -12.61
C ARG A 15 -1.94 3.55 -11.46
N LEU A 16 -2.84 2.81 -10.79
CA LEU A 16 -3.51 3.29 -9.58
C LEU A 16 -2.48 3.58 -8.47
N GLY A 17 -1.53 2.68 -8.26
CA GLY A 17 -0.43 2.91 -7.33
C GLY A 17 0.42 4.14 -7.67
N LEU A 18 0.76 4.34 -8.95
CA LEU A 18 1.47 5.53 -9.42
C LEU A 18 0.66 6.82 -9.23
N LEU A 19 -0.64 6.77 -9.47
CA LEU A 19 -1.55 7.89 -9.19
C LEU A 19 -1.51 8.27 -7.69
N MET A 20 -1.50 7.29 -6.81
CA MET A 20 -1.38 7.51 -5.36
C MET A 20 0.02 8.01 -4.97
N LEU A 21 1.07 7.44 -5.55
CA LEU A 21 2.46 7.89 -5.31
C LEU A 21 2.65 9.37 -5.68
N ASN A 22 2.05 9.79 -6.80
CA ASN A 22 2.14 11.14 -7.33
C ASN A 22 1.05 12.10 -6.81
N GLY A 23 0.41 11.78 -5.70
CA GLY A 23 -0.54 12.69 -5.05
C GLY A 23 -1.76 13.03 -5.90
N GLY A 24 -2.27 12.06 -6.66
CA GLY A 24 -3.47 12.27 -7.48
C GLY A 24 -3.20 12.74 -8.91
N GLU A 25 -1.95 12.68 -9.35
CA GLU A 25 -1.53 13.05 -10.71
C GLU A 25 -0.96 11.85 -11.46
N ILE A 26 -1.36 11.69 -12.72
CA ILE A 26 -0.82 10.67 -13.62
C ILE A 26 -0.79 11.19 -15.05
N PHE A 27 0.30 10.92 -15.79
CA PHE A 27 0.51 11.38 -17.17
C PHE A 27 0.33 12.90 -17.35
N GLY A 28 0.75 13.69 -16.34
CA GLY A 28 0.61 15.16 -16.37
C GLY A 28 -0.82 15.67 -16.11
N GLN A 29 -1.75 14.79 -15.77
CA GLN A 29 -3.13 15.14 -15.47
C GLN A 29 -3.45 14.90 -14.00
N ARG A 30 -3.94 15.93 -13.31
CA ARG A 30 -4.46 15.82 -11.96
C ARG A 30 -5.89 15.30 -11.99
N LEU A 31 -6.11 14.14 -11.32
CA LEU A 31 -7.43 13.51 -11.25
C LEU A 31 -8.18 13.87 -9.95
N PHE A 32 -7.44 14.14 -8.87
CA PHE A 32 -8.00 14.60 -7.60
C PHE A 32 -6.96 15.40 -6.79
N PRO A 33 -7.37 16.20 -5.79
CA PRO A 33 -6.47 17.01 -4.99
C PRO A 33 -5.42 16.18 -4.24
N ALA A 34 -4.19 16.70 -4.12
CA ALA A 34 -3.09 16.04 -3.40
C ALA A 34 -3.43 15.76 -1.94
N GLU A 35 -4.22 16.61 -1.32
CA GLU A 35 -4.72 16.48 0.06
C GLU A 35 -5.40 15.11 0.32
N VAL A 36 -6.00 14.49 -0.68
CA VAL A 36 -6.61 13.16 -0.54
C VAL A 36 -5.55 12.14 -0.14
N VAL A 37 -4.40 12.14 -0.81
CA VAL A 37 -3.30 11.23 -0.51
C VAL A 37 -2.59 11.63 0.78
N GLU A 38 -2.42 12.91 1.04
CA GLU A 38 -1.84 13.44 2.28
C GLU A 38 -2.65 12.99 3.50
N ASN A 39 -3.98 13.09 3.43
CA ASN A 39 -4.89 12.62 4.47
C ASN A 39 -4.82 11.10 4.67
N ILE A 40 -4.69 10.33 3.59
CA ILE A 40 -4.48 8.88 3.68
C ILE A 40 -3.16 8.59 4.39
N ARG A 41 -2.07 9.23 3.99
CA ARG A 41 -0.73 9.04 4.58
C ARG A 41 -0.64 9.49 6.03
N ALA A 42 -1.39 10.50 6.43
CA ALA A 42 -1.53 10.89 7.83
C ALA A 42 -2.11 9.76 8.69
N GLY A 43 -2.89 8.88 8.08
CA GLY A 43 -3.40 7.67 8.70
C GLY A 43 -4.61 7.89 9.60
N GLY A 44 -5.02 6.80 10.21
CA GLY A 44 -6.05 6.75 11.25
C GLY A 44 -5.43 6.67 12.65
N ASP A 45 -6.24 6.28 13.61
CA ASP A 45 -5.82 6.09 15.01
C ASP A 45 -5.10 4.73 15.19
N PRO A 46 -3.79 4.70 15.47
CA PRO A 46 -3.06 3.45 15.68
C PRO A 46 -3.58 2.62 16.85
N ALA A 47 -4.18 3.24 17.87
CA ALA A 47 -4.73 2.53 19.03
C ALA A 47 -5.92 1.63 18.62
N LYS A 48 -6.65 2.01 17.57
CA LYS A 48 -7.74 1.20 17.00
C LYS A 48 -7.26 0.07 16.10
N PHE A 49 -5.96 0.05 15.78
CA PHE A 49 -5.33 -0.89 14.86
C PHE A 49 -4.52 -2.00 15.58
N ALA A 50 -4.59 -2.08 16.90
CA ALA A 50 -3.76 -2.95 17.73
C ALA A 50 -3.86 -4.47 17.45
N GLY A 51 -4.79 -4.90 16.59
CA GLY A 51 -4.98 -6.31 16.21
C GLY A 51 -4.04 -6.85 15.11
N PHE A 52 -3.11 -6.05 14.60
CA PHE A 52 -2.24 -6.42 13.47
C PHE A 52 -0.76 -6.37 13.87
N PRO A 53 -0.23 -7.41 14.55
CA PRO A 53 1.13 -7.40 15.07
C PRO A 53 2.22 -7.35 14.00
N THR A 54 1.90 -7.70 12.76
CA THR A 54 2.84 -7.64 11.62
C THR A 54 3.05 -6.23 11.08
N ILE A 55 2.20 -5.28 11.49
CA ILE A 55 2.32 -3.85 11.15
C ILE A 55 2.27 -3.05 12.46
N PRO A 56 3.34 -3.08 13.26
CA PRO A 56 3.38 -2.36 14.52
C PRO A 56 3.21 -0.84 14.28
N ASN A 57 2.40 -0.19 15.12
CA ASN A 57 2.04 1.23 15.00
C ASN A 57 1.31 1.60 13.70
N GLY A 58 0.85 0.62 12.93
CA GLY A 58 0.05 0.86 11.74
C GLY A 58 -1.30 1.51 12.03
N SER A 59 -1.94 1.98 10.99
CA SER A 59 -3.33 2.44 11.05
C SER A 59 -4.09 2.10 9.77
N TYR A 60 -5.40 2.31 9.79
CA TYR A 60 -6.25 2.09 8.63
C TYR A 60 -7.19 3.28 8.45
N THR A 61 -7.21 3.82 7.25
CA THR A 61 -8.10 4.92 6.88
C THR A 61 -8.40 4.89 5.39
N SER A 62 -9.61 5.28 4.99
CA SER A 62 -10.00 5.41 3.59
C SER A 62 -9.65 4.20 2.73
N GLN A 63 -9.78 2.98 3.28
CA GLN A 63 -9.44 1.69 2.67
C GLN A 63 -7.93 1.44 2.45
N TRP A 64 -7.06 2.28 3.01
CA TRP A 64 -5.61 2.11 2.97
C TRP A 64 -5.04 1.74 4.33
N TRP A 65 -4.05 0.85 4.31
CA TRP A 65 -3.23 0.44 5.44
C TRP A 65 -2.00 1.33 5.47
N VAL A 66 -1.77 2.04 6.56
CA VAL A 66 -0.65 2.99 6.70
C VAL A 66 0.36 2.42 7.67
N PHE A 67 1.61 2.31 7.25
CA PHE A 67 2.66 1.64 8.03
C PHE A 67 3.31 2.53 9.07
N HIS A 68 3.22 3.86 8.93
CA HIS A 68 3.88 4.86 9.78
C HIS A 68 5.38 4.60 9.94
N ASN A 69 6.02 4.01 8.93
CA ASN A 69 7.46 3.84 8.87
C ASN A 69 8.15 5.09 8.28
N GLU A 70 9.48 5.13 8.33
CA GLU A 70 10.27 6.24 7.82
C GLU A 70 10.07 6.50 6.32
N ALA A 71 9.77 5.45 5.55
CA ALA A 71 9.46 5.55 4.13
C ALA A 71 8.11 6.22 3.84
N GLY A 72 7.23 6.34 4.84
CA GLY A 72 5.87 6.82 4.66
C GLY A 72 5.01 5.86 3.83
N ALA A 73 5.30 4.57 3.90
CA ALA A 73 4.64 3.55 3.09
C ALA A 73 3.18 3.33 3.47
N PHE A 74 2.37 3.03 2.47
CA PHE A 74 0.96 2.66 2.64
C PHE A 74 0.54 1.65 1.57
N ALA A 75 -0.53 0.90 1.82
CA ALA A 75 -0.94 -0.17 0.92
C ALA A 75 -2.46 -0.35 0.87
N ALA A 76 -2.99 -0.70 -0.30
CA ALA A 76 -4.28 -1.37 -0.42
C ALA A 76 -4.03 -2.89 -0.37
N ARG A 77 -4.70 -3.58 0.55
CA ARG A 77 -4.45 -5.00 0.82
C ARG A 77 -5.74 -5.78 0.76
N GLY A 78 -5.76 -6.78 -0.08
CA GLY A 78 -6.86 -7.73 -0.21
C GLY A 78 -6.53 -9.08 0.43
N VAL A 79 -7.54 -9.92 0.56
CA VAL A 79 -7.38 -11.29 1.06
C VAL A 79 -6.47 -12.12 0.14
N HIS A 80 -5.90 -13.20 0.67
CA HIS A 80 -5.01 -14.12 -0.05
C HIS A 80 -3.74 -13.48 -0.62
N GLY A 81 -3.33 -12.30 -0.11
CA GLY A 81 -2.09 -11.65 -0.47
C GLY A 81 -2.16 -10.66 -1.64
N GLN A 82 -3.35 -10.24 -2.07
CA GLN A 82 -3.48 -9.16 -3.04
C GLN A 82 -2.93 -7.87 -2.45
N THR A 83 -2.13 -7.12 -3.21
CA THR A 83 -1.48 -5.93 -2.66
C THR A 83 -1.19 -4.90 -3.74
N ILE A 84 -1.46 -3.63 -3.42
CA ILE A 84 -0.82 -2.46 -4.02
C ILE A 84 -0.03 -1.80 -2.89
N TYR A 85 1.28 -1.82 -2.95
CA TYR A 85 2.17 -1.21 -1.97
C TYR A 85 2.83 0.01 -2.56
N VAL A 86 2.76 1.13 -1.87
CA VAL A 86 3.33 2.41 -2.28
C VAL A 86 4.37 2.83 -1.26
N ASP A 87 5.60 3.04 -1.72
CA ASP A 87 6.72 3.51 -0.92
C ASP A 87 7.22 4.84 -1.49
N PRO A 88 6.87 5.97 -0.85
CA PRO A 88 7.26 7.27 -1.35
C PRO A 88 8.77 7.54 -1.28
N ALA A 89 9.47 7.02 -0.28
CA ALA A 89 10.90 7.25 -0.14
C ALA A 89 11.72 6.53 -1.22
N ALA A 90 11.27 5.36 -1.66
CA ALA A 90 11.89 4.62 -2.75
C ALA A 90 11.30 4.96 -4.13
N GLU A 91 10.33 5.90 -4.20
CA GLU A 91 9.56 6.18 -5.42
C GLU A 91 9.00 4.88 -6.06
N MET A 92 8.55 3.94 -5.22
CA MET A 92 8.21 2.59 -5.62
C MET A 92 6.71 2.31 -5.51
N VAL A 93 6.20 1.64 -6.53
CA VAL A 93 4.90 0.96 -6.48
C VAL A 93 5.12 -0.53 -6.76
N LEU A 94 4.64 -1.36 -5.87
CA LEU A 94 4.64 -2.80 -6.02
C LEU A 94 3.20 -3.33 -6.05
N VAL A 95 2.87 -4.08 -7.09
CA VAL A 95 1.57 -4.74 -7.20
C VAL A 95 1.76 -6.24 -7.24
N ARG A 96 0.96 -6.93 -6.45
CA ARG A 96 0.98 -8.40 -6.42
C ARG A 96 -0.44 -8.94 -6.51
N PHE A 97 -0.62 -9.89 -7.42
CA PHE A 97 -1.69 -10.88 -7.36
C PHE A 97 -1.14 -12.16 -6.73
N ALA A 98 -1.89 -12.75 -5.84
CA ALA A 98 -1.47 -13.95 -5.12
C ALA A 98 -2.67 -14.85 -4.83
N SER A 99 -2.39 -16.12 -4.60
CA SER A 99 -3.35 -17.15 -4.19
C SER A 99 -2.88 -17.83 -2.90
N PHE A 100 -2.45 -17.05 -1.92
CA PHE A 100 -2.01 -17.59 -0.64
C PHE A 100 -3.16 -18.37 0.03
N PRO A 101 -2.91 -19.57 0.60
CA PRO A 101 -3.99 -20.45 1.06
C PRO A 101 -4.87 -19.86 2.16
N ARG A 102 -4.33 -18.93 2.95
CA ARG A 102 -5.08 -18.25 4.03
C ARG A 102 -5.46 -16.84 3.60
N ALA A 103 -6.67 -16.42 3.98
CA ALA A 103 -7.18 -15.10 3.62
C ALA A 103 -6.42 -13.97 4.33
N GLN A 104 -6.02 -14.16 5.59
CA GLN A 104 -5.40 -13.13 6.41
C GLN A 104 -3.93 -12.90 6.00
N ASN A 105 -3.59 -11.66 5.69
CA ASN A 105 -2.24 -11.28 5.28
C ASN A 105 -1.19 -11.44 6.40
N GLY A 106 -1.56 -11.41 7.66
CA GLY A 106 -0.65 -11.62 8.78
C GLY A 106 0.16 -12.93 8.70
N PHE A 107 -0.32 -13.94 7.98
CA PHE A 107 0.43 -15.18 7.75
C PHE A 107 1.51 -15.07 6.67
N ILE A 108 1.39 -14.14 5.73
CA ILE A 108 2.35 -13.95 4.64
C ILE A 108 3.24 -12.72 4.87
N ASP A 109 2.84 -11.81 5.74
CA ASP A 109 3.58 -10.58 6.06
C ASP A 109 5.04 -10.83 6.46
N PRO A 110 5.37 -11.84 7.30
CA PRO A 110 6.76 -12.11 7.67
C PRO A 110 7.68 -12.41 6.49
N THR A 111 7.12 -12.82 5.35
CA THR A 111 7.87 -13.05 4.10
C THR A 111 7.74 -11.85 3.16
N SER A 112 6.53 -11.30 3.03
CA SER A 112 6.24 -10.28 2.02
C SER A 112 6.79 -8.91 2.37
N LEU A 113 6.64 -8.46 3.62
CA LEU A 113 7.08 -7.12 4.01
C LEU A 113 8.61 -6.96 3.94
N PRO A 114 9.43 -7.92 4.42
CA PRO A 114 10.88 -7.87 4.20
C PRO A 114 11.28 -7.89 2.72
N ALA A 115 10.56 -8.63 1.88
CA ALA A 115 10.82 -8.65 0.45
C ALA A 115 10.53 -7.30 -0.22
N TYR A 116 9.46 -6.61 0.18
CA TYR A 116 9.16 -5.26 -0.32
C TYR A 116 10.23 -4.26 0.13
N GLN A 117 10.67 -4.36 1.39
CA GLN A 117 11.76 -3.52 1.90
C GLN A 117 13.06 -3.76 1.14
N ALA A 118 13.44 -5.00 0.85
CA ALA A 118 14.64 -5.31 0.09
C ALA A 118 14.62 -4.71 -1.32
N VAL A 119 13.46 -4.67 -1.98
CA VAL A 119 13.30 -3.99 -3.27
C VAL A 119 13.44 -2.49 -3.12
N ALA A 120 12.82 -1.90 -2.11
CA ALA A 120 12.92 -0.46 -1.82
C ALA A 120 14.38 -0.06 -1.55
N ASP A 121 15.08 -0.79 -0.68
CA ASP A 121 16.50 -0.56 -0.35
C ASP A 121 17.38 -0.60 -1.61
N TYR A 122 17.13 -1.57 -2.49
CA TYR A 122 17.86 -1.66 -3.77
C TYR A 122 17.60 -0.45 -4.68
N LEU A 123 16.37 0.06 -4.72
CA LEU A 123 16.05 1.22 -5.53
C LEU A 123 16.67 2.51 -4.99
N VAL A 124 16.68 2.68 -3.67
CA VAL A 124 17.29 3.85 -3.01
C VAL A 124 18.82 3.85 -3.15
N ALA A 125 19.46 2.68 -3.18
CA ALA A 125 20.91 2.55 -3.30
C ALA A 125 21.45 2.84 -4.72
N ARG A 126 20.58 3.07 -5.69
CA ARG A 126 20.95 3.39 -7.09
C ARG A 126 21.15 4.87 -7.29
#